data_d43e22bfe2911de89e65396bc9166dc3
#
_entry.id   d43e22bfe2911de89e65396bc9166dc3
#
_cell.length_a   1.000
_cell.length_b   1.000
_cell.length_c   1.000
_cell.angle_alpha   90.00
_cell.angle_beta   90.00
_cell.angle_gamma   90.00
#
_symmetry.space_group_name_H-M   'P 1'
#
loop_
_entity.id
_entity.type
_entity.pdbx_description
1 polymer ?
#
loop_
_entity_poly.entity_id
_entity_poly.type
_entity_poly.pdbx_seq_one_letter_code
_entity_poly.pdbx_strand_id
1 'polypeptide(L)'
;MRGIGGQLDCEGATLSNPGGQALIADRLTVDTGLFLRSAEVTGEVVLVGAHVGGQLACDGATLSNPGGQALQLERALVTEAVLMRPARLEGSIDLTAARVGGWYDDQRTWPMALNLEGFVYDAIDAPDVTPKQRLGRLRRQDGYLPQPYEQLASVYRRAGNEQAARTVAIAKQQARRTQARRWWVRAPSQAWSFVLRWTIGYGYRPALALPYLAGLFVIGWVVFDLAYPTELRPAKSGPEQPGFNPARYTLDLLMPVANLHQRDAFVPHGYAAWWAFGLTLAGWLLAAVVVAGLTGVFKRD
;
A
#
# COMPACT_ATOMS: atom_id res chain seq x y z
N MET A 1 26.55 10.27 -22.89
CA MET A 1 26.55 8.78 -22.81
C MET A 1 27.99 8.32 -22.94
N ARG A 2 28.47 7.50 -22.01
CA ARG A 2 29.79 6.85 -22.14
C ARG A 2 29.48 5.42 -22.62
N GLY A 3 29.83 5.10 -23.85
CA GLY A 3 29.61 3.79 -24.47
C GLY A 3 30.90 3.01 -24.58
N ILE A 4 30.87 1.73 -24.29
CA ILE A 4 31.94 0.76 -24.54
C ILE A 4 31.44 -0.15 -25.65
N GLY A 5 32.06 -0.05 -26.85
CA GLY A 5 31.76 -0.87 -28.02
C GLY A 5 32.34 -2.28 -27.89
N GLY A 6 31.96 -2.99 -26.83
CA GLY A 6 32.45 -4.32 -26.53
C GLY A 6 31.97 -4.76 -25.15
N GLN A 7 32.85 -5.34 -24.34
CA GLN A 7 32.55 -5.77 -22.98
C GLN A 7 33.31 -4.93 -21.95
N LEU A 8 32.73 -4.84 -20.74
CA LEU A 8 33.44 -4.42 -19.54
C LEU A 8 33.80 -5.67 -18.74
N ASP A 9 35.09 -6.00 -18.75
CA ASP A 9 35.58 -7.19 -18.07
C ASP A 9 36.39 -6.81 -16.82
N CYS A 10 35.86 -7.24 -15.67
CA CYS A 10 36.44 -7.10 -14.35
C CYS A 10 36.61 -8.48 -13.71
N GLU A 11 36.74 -9.56 -14.51
CA GLU A 11 36.93 -10.93 -14.00
C GLU A 11 38.17 -11.02 -13.13
N GLY A 12 38.04 -11.56 -11.92
CA GLY A 12 39.12 -11.67 -10.95
C GLY A 12 39.65 -10.34 -10.40
N ALA A 13 39.05 -9.22 -10.75
CA ALA A 13 39.49 -7.90 -10.27
C ALA A 13 39.23 -7.70 -8.78
N THR A 14 40.10 -6.98 -8.10
CA THR A 14 39.89 -6.51 -6.72
C THR A 14 39.51 -5.03 -6.74
N LEU A 15 38.29 -4.70 -6.34
CA LEU A 15 37.75 -3.35 -6.25
C LEU A 15 37.42 -3.05 -4.79
N SER A 16 38.06 -2.05 -4.19
CA SER A 16 37.92 -1.78 -2.77
C SER A 16 37.65 -0.32 -2.47
N ASN A 17 36.51 -0.04 -1.89
CA ASN A 17 36.14 1.23 -1.25
C ASN A 17 35.13 0.96 -0.12
N PRO A 18 35.59 0.50 1.05
CA PRO A 18 34.73 0.06 2.15
C PRO A 18 33.77 1.18 2.59
N GLY A 19 32.46 0.91 2.61
CA GLY A 19 31.42 1.87 2.97
C GLY A 19 31.15 2.96 1.92
N GLY A 20 31.85 2.92 0.78
CA GLY A 20 31.65 3.80 -0.37
C GLY A 20 31.36 3.03 -1.65
N GLN A 21 31.50 3.70 -2.79
CA GLN A 21 31.26 3.13 -4.12
C GLN A 21 32.57 2.56 -4.68
N ALA A 22 32.64 1.24 -4.83
CA ALA A 22 33.80 0.55 -5.37
C ALA A 22 33.83 0.54 -6.90
N LEU A 23 32.65 0.53 -7.54
CA LEU A 23 32.48 0.66 -8.98
C LEU A 23 31.32 1.60 -9.29
N ILE A 24 31.57 2.64 -10.09
CA ILE A 24 30.53 3.58 -10.55
C ILE A 24 30.46 3.50 -12.08
N ALA A 25 29.34 2.97 -12.57
CA ALA A 25 29.08 2.82 -14.00
C ALA A 25 27.64 3.23 -14.33
N ASP A 26 27.22 4.38 -13.80
CA ASP A 26 25.89 4.96 -14.04
C ASP A 26 25.71 5.29 -15.51
N ARG A 27 24.54 4.86 -16.04
CA ARG A 27 24.16 5.08 -17.45
C ARG A 27 25.23 4.62 -18.45
N LEU A 28 26.07 3.69 -18.03
CA LEU A 28 27.03 3.04 -18.91
C LEU A 28 26.28 2.24 -19.97
N THR A 29 26.72 2.34 -21.22
CA THR A 29 26.25 1.46 -22.29
C THR A 29 27.39 0.52 -22.66
N VAL A 30 27.11 -0.79 -22.63
CA VAL A 30 28.04 -1.85 -23.00
C VAL A 30 27.33 -2.74 -24.02
N ASP A 31 27.96 -2.94 -25.19
CA ASP A 31 27.30 -3.62 -26.30
C ASP A 31 27.16 -5.13 -26.07
N THR A 32 28.14 -5.76 -25.43
CA THR A 32 28.13 -7.22 -25.23
C THR A 32 27.86 -7.64 -23.80
N GLY A 33 28.73 -7.35 -22.84
CA GLY A 33 28.51 -7.81 -21.46
C GLY A 33 29.34 -7.08 -20.41
N LEU A 34 28.89 -7.20 -19.18
CA LEU A 34 29.59 -6.74 -17.98
C LEU A 34 29.90 -7.93 -17.09
N PHE A 35 31.17 -8.22 -16.87
CA PHE A 35 31.64 -9.41 -16.16
C PHE A 35 32.36 -9.04 -14.88
N LEU A 36 31.80 -9.48 -13.75
CA LEU A 36 32.38 -9.41 -12.40
C LEU A 36 32.66 -10.83 -11.86
N ARG A 37 32.90 -11.78 -12.76
CA ARG A 37 33.13 -13.17 -12.37
C ARG A 37 34.36 -13.28 -11.48
N SER A 38 34.22 -13.97 -10.36
CA SER A 38 35.30 -14.16 -9.38
C SER A 38 35.94 -12.87 -8.88
N ALA A 39 35.33 -11.71 -9.11
CA ALA A 39 35.82 -10.43 -8.61
C ALA A 39 35.62 -10.32 -7.09
N GLU A 40 36.56 -9.65 -6.43
CA GLU A 40 36.46 -9.28 -5.01
C GLU A 40 36.09 -7.79 -4.92
N VAL A 41 34.84 -7.52 -4.56
CA VAL A 41 34.32 -6.16 -4.45
C VAL A 41 33.97 -5.84 -3.01
N THR A 42 34.66 -4.86 -2.42
CA THR A 42 34.37 -4.31 -1.11
C THR A 42 33.86 -2.89 -1.27
N GLY A 43 32.58 -2.66 -1.02
CA GLY A 43 31.86 -1.42 -1.30
C GLY A 43 30.71 -1.64 -2.27
N GLU A 44 30.11 -0.55 -2.73
CA GLU A 44 28.93 -0.59 -3.59
C GLU A 44 29.29 -0.67 -5.07
N VAL A 45 28.59 -1.49 -5.84
CA VAL A 45 28.59 -1.50 -7.31
C VAL A 45 27.36 -0.74 -7.80
N VAL A 46 27.59 0.39 -8.45
CA VAL A 46 26.52 1.29 -8.93
C VAL A 46 26.40 1.21 -10.44
N LEU A 47 25.26 0.70 -10.92
CA LEU A 47 24.93 0.49 -12.34
C LEU A 47 23.56 1.13 -12.67
N VAL A 48 23.25 2.27 -12.04
CA VAL A 48 21.96 2.94 -12.20
C VAL A 48 21.76 3.38 -13.65
N GLY A 49 20.65 2.91 -14.26
CA GLY A 49 20.33 3.21 -15.65
C GLY A 49 21.34 2.67 -16.67
N ALA A 50 22.19 1.72 -16.28
CA ALA A 50 23.13 1.08 -17.20
C ALA A 50 22.38 0.26 -18.27
N HIS A 51 22.93 0.22 -19.48
CA HIS A 51 22.44 -0.57 -20.60
C HIS A 51 23.49 -1.61 -21.00
N VAL A 52 23.19 -2.88 -20.77
CA VAL A 52 24.05 -4.03 -21.11
C VAL A 52 23.37 -4.83 -22.21
N GLY A 53 23.97 -4.83 -23.41
CA GLY A 53 23.43 -5.50 -24.59
C GLY A 53 23.38 -7.03 -24.49
N GLY A 54 24.27 -7.63 -23.70
CA GLY A 54 24.31 -9.05 -23.41
C GLY A 54 24.07 -9.35 -21.93
N GLN A 55 25.06 -9.93 -21.26
CA GLN A 55 24.96 -10.46 -19.89
C GLN A 55 25.62 -9.56 -18.84
N LEU A 56 25.04 -9.53 -17.65
CA LEU A 56 25.71 -9.11 -16.42
C LEU A 56 26.01 -10.37 -15.58
N ALA A 57 27.28 -10.71 -15.41
CA ALA A 57 27.69 -11.93 -14.72
C ALA A 57 28.46 -11.63 -13.42
N CYS A 58 27.95 -12.14 -12.30
CA CYS A 58 28.54 -12.06 -10.97
C CYS A 58 28.86 -13.46 -10.40
N ASP A 59 29.03 -14.46 -11.29
CA ASP A 59 29.31 -15.83 -10.85
C ASP A 59 30.62 -15.92 -10.08
N GLY A 60 30.60 -16.53 -8.89
CA GLY A 60 31.78 -16.67 -8.05
C GLY A 60 32.33 -15.39 -7.43
N ALA A 61 31.74 -14.23 -7.70
CA ALA A 61 32.17 -12.95 -7.14
C ALA A 61 31.92 -12.89 -5.62
N THR A 62 32.75 -12.11 -4.94
CA THR A 62 32.49 -11.66 -3.56
C THR A 62 32.05 -10.22 -3.61
N LEU A 63 30.80 -9.94 -3.25
CA LEU A 63 30.23 -8.59 -3.17
C LEU A 63 29.95 -8.29 -1.69
N SER A 64 30.70 -7.38 -1.09
CA SER A 64 30.61 -7.07 0.34
C SER A 64 30.49 -5.58 0.60
N ASN A 65 29.31 -5.18 1.12
CA ASN A 65 29.08 -3.85 1.67
C ASN A 65 28.17 -3.96 2.90
N PRO A 66 28.67 -4.42 4.04
CA PRO A 66 27.88 -4.68 5.23
C PRO A 66 27.17 -3.40 5.70
N GLY A 67 25.84 -3.49 5.86
CA GLY A 67 24.99 -2.36 6.29
C GLY A 67 24.65 -1.35 5.18
N GLY A 68 25.19 -1.52 3.97
CA GLY A 68 24.90 -0.70 2.79
C GLY A 68 24.33 -1.51 1.62
N GLN A 69 24.32 -0.89 0.45
CA GLN A 69 23.94 -1.55 -0.80
C GLN A 69 25.21 -2.18 -1.43
N ALA A 70 25.15 -3.47 -1.73
CA ALA A 70 26.23 -4.16 -2.43
C ALA A 70 26.12 -3.99 -3.95
N LEU A 71 24.87 -3.94 -4.49
CA LEU A 71 24.61 -3.79 -5.91
C LEU A 71 23.38 -2.95 -6.15
N GLN A 72 23.52 -1.94 -7.01
CA GLN A 72 22.47 -1.02 -7.42
C GLN A 72 22.25 -1.13 -8.93
N LEU A 73 21.10 -1.65 -9.33
CA LEU A 73 20.66 -1.83 -10.72
C LEU A 73 19.39 -1.03 -11.03
N GLU A 74 19.13 0.05 -10.30
CA GLU A 74 17.93 0.86 -10.50
C GLU A 74 17.84 1.30 -11.97
N ARG A 75 16.70 1.01 -12.62
CA ARG A 75 16.43 1.31 -14.05
C ARG A 75 17.46 0.74 -15.03
N ALA A 76 18.27 -0.22 -14.62
CA ALA A 76 19.20 -0.88 -15.54
C ALA A 76 18.42 -1.74 -16.56
N LEU A 77 18.97 -1.84 -17.77
CA LEU A 77 18.49 -2.72 -18.82
C LEU A 77 19.57 -3.72 -19.17
N VAL A 78 19.33 -5.01 -18.94
CA VAL A 78 20.21 -6.09 -19.35
C VAL A 78 19.45 -6.98 -20.35
N THR A 79 19.89 -6.96 -21.61
CA THR A 79 19.12 -7.56 -22.69
C THR A 79 19.02 -9.07 -22.59
N GLU A 80 20.12 -9.77 -22.28
CA GLU A 80 20.10 -11.22 -22.20
C GLU A 80 19.81 -11.70 -20.78
N ALA A 81 20.78 -11.63 -19.87
CA ALA A 81 20.65 -12.24 -18.56
C ALA A 81 21.49 -11.57 -17.48
N VAL A 82 21.01 -11.64 -16.25
CA VAL A 82 21.79 -11.39 -15.04
C VAL A 82 22.06 -12.73 -14.37
N LEU A 83 23.35 -13.07 -14.27
CA LEU A 83 23.85 -14.26 -13.58
C LEU A 83 24.28 -13.84 -12.16
N MET A 84 23.35 -13.94 -11.21
CA MET A 84 23.55 -13.53 -9.81
C MET A 84 23.82 -14.74 -8.92
N ARG A 85 24.98 -15.35 -9.10
CA ARG A 85 25.45 -16.50 -8.33
C ARG A 85 26.83 -16.21 -7.69
N PRO A 86 26.95 -15.13 -6.89
CA PRO A 86 28.20 -14.81 -6.24
C PRO A 86 28.56 -15.89 -5.21
N ALA A 87 29.86 -16.03 -4.90
CA ALA A 87 30.35 -16.89 -3.83
C ALA A 87 29.93 -16.35 -2.46
N ARG A 88 29.91 -15.01 -2.31
CA ARG A 88 29.50 -14.30 -1.09
C ARG A 88 28.79 -13.01 -1.46
N LEU A 89 27.67 -12.73 -0.77
CA LEU A 89 26.93 -11.49 -0.92
C LEU A 89 26.56 -10.92 0.46
N GLU A 90 27.11 -9.75 0.78
CA GLU A 90 26.81 -9.01 2.01
C GLU A 90 26.37 -7.59 1.66
N GLY A 91 25.21 -7.21 2.15
CA GLY A 91 24.55 -5.95 1.82
C GLY A 91 23.21 -6.16 1.12
N SER A 92 22.59 -5.08 0.70
CA SER A 92 21.32 -5.09 -0.02
C SER A 92 21.53 -5.04 -1.54
N ILE A 93 20.50 -5.49 -2.28
CA ILE A 93 20.43 -5.31 -3.74
C ILE A 93 19.20 -4.46 -4.07
N ASP A 94 19.39 -3.45 -4.93
CA ASP A 94 18.31 -2.66 -5.49
C ASP A 94 18.12 -2.95 -6.98
N LEU A 95 16.94 -3.46 -7.33
CA LEU A 95 16.50 -3.78 -8.69
C LEU A 95 15.31 -2.91 -9.11
N THR A 96 15.10 -1.77 -8.46
CA THR A 96 13.95 -0.88 -8.73
C THR A 96 13.88 -0.54 -10.21
N ALA A 97 12.74 -0.87 -10.83
CA ALA A 97 12.44 -0.60 -12.24
C ALA A 97 13.46 -1.20 -13.24
N ALA A 98 14.34 -2.10 -12.80
CA ALA A 98 15.26 -2.80 -13.70
C ALA A 98 14.51 -3.77 -14.62
N ARG A 99 15.06 -3.97 -15.82
CA ARG A 99 14.53 -4.91 -16.82
C ARG A 99 15.64 -5.84 -17.27
N VAL A 100 15.39 -7.15 -17.21
CA VAL A 100 16.37 -8.17 -17.62
C VAL A 100 15.67 -9.26 -18.44
N GLY A 101 16.36 -9.83 -19.41
CA GLY A 101 15.85 -10.97 -20.17
C GLY A 101 15.72 -12.19 -19.27
N GLY A 102 16.81 -12.63 -18.66
CA GLY A 102 16.83 -13.72 -17.71
C GLY A 102 17.36 -13.32 -16.34
N TRP A 103 16.79 -13.89 -15.28
CA TRP A 103 17.30 -13.76 -13.92
C TRP A 103 17.70 -15.12 -13.37
N TYR A 104 19.02 -15.31 -13.18
CA TYR A 104 19.61 -16.58 -12.72
C TYR A 104 20.31 -16.37 -11.40
N ASP A 105 19.75 -16.92 -10.32
CA ASP A 105 20.22 -16.70 -8.95
C ASP A 105 20.44 -18.00 -8.17
N ASP A 106 21.25 -17.93 -7.11
CA ASP A 106 21.42 -19.01 -6.13
C ASP A 106 20.73 -18.61 -4.81
N GLN A 107 19.90 -19.52 -4.29
CA GLN A 107 19.21 -19.32 -3.03
C GLN A 107 20.15 -19.08 -1.84
N ARG A 108 21.33 -19.67 -1.86
CA ARG A 108 22.32 -19.59 -0.78
C ARG A 108 22.88 -18.19 -0.60
N THR A 109 22.91 -17.43 -1.70
CA THR A 109 23.49 -16.07 -1.74
C THR A 109 22.45 -14.96 -1.84
N TRP A 110 21.21 -15.26 -1.53
CA TRP A 110 20.16 -14.22 -1.52
C TRP A 110 20.42 -13.18 -0.43
N PRO A 111 20.38 -11.88 -0.75
CA PRO A 111 20.64 -10.83 0.21
C PRO A 111 19.58 -10.78 1.30
N MET A 112 19.94 -10.20 2.45
CA MET A 112 19.00 -9.99 3.57
C MET A 112 17.91 -8.98 3.20
N ALA A 113 18.23 -7.92 2.45
CA ALA A 113 17.32 -6.92 1.95
C ALA A 113 17.39 -6.84 0.43
N LEU A 114 16.23 -6.77 -0.21
CA LEU A 114 16.09 -6.77 -1.66
C LEU A 114 14.94 -5.87 -2.06
N ASN A 115 15.19 -4.92 -2.97
CA ASN A 115 14.15 -4.09 -3.55
C ASN A 115 13.83 -4.56 -4.97
N LEU A 116 12.55 -4.95 -5.18
CA LEU A 116 12.05 -5.47 -6.45
C LEU A 116 10.92 -4.62 -7.04
N GLU A 117 10.75 -3.39 -6.58
CA GLU A 117 9.70 -2.51 -7.09
C GLU A 117 9.88 -2.25 -8.58
N GLY A 118 8.89 -2.63 -9.39
CA GLY A 118 8.96 -2.44 -10.84
C GLY A 118 9.95 -3.36 -11.57
N PHE A 119 10.62 -4.30 -10.89
CA PHE A 119 11.55 -5.24 -11.51
C PHE A 119 10.83 -6.20 -12.47
N VAL A 120 11.34 -6.29 -13.69
CA VAL A 120 10.79 -7.12 -14.77
C VAL A 120 11.86 -8.06 -15.32
N TYR A 121 11.51 -9.33 -15.52
CA TYR A 121 12.35 -10.35 -16.15
C TYR A 121 11.50 -11.28 -17.00
N ASP A 122 12.06 -11.77 -18.12
CA ASP A 122 11.33 -12.65 -19.03
C ASP A 122 11.44 -14.12 -18.66
N ALA A 123 12.59 -14.52 -18.16
CA ALA A 123 12.85 -15.86 -17.69
C ALA A 123 13.44 -15.86 -16.27
N ILE A 124 13.20 -16.93 -15.55
CA ILE A 124 13.81 -17.19 -14.25
C ILE A 124 14.23 -18.65 -14.25
N ASP A 125 15.49 -18.88 -14.04
CA ASP A 125 16.03 -20.24 -13.97
C ASP A 125 16.76 -20.44 -12.63
N ALA A 126 16.35 -21.46 -11.95
CA ALA A 126 17.04 -22.20 -10.93
C ALA A 126 16.24 -23.50 -10.77
N PRO A 127 16.63 -24.58 -11.43
CA PRO A 127 15.88 -25.84 -11.44
C PRO A 127 15.65 -26.39 -10.04
N ASP A 128 16.54 -26.04 -9.11
CA ASP A 128 16.49 -26.50 -7.72
C ASP A 128 15.68 -25.61 -6.78
N VAL A 129 15.17 -24.46 -7.25
CA VAL A 129 14.42 -23.50 -6.41
C VAL A 129 12.93 -23.65 -6.59
N THR A 130 12.27 -24.13 -5.54
CA THR A 130 10.81 -24.29 -5.55
C THR A 130 10.06 -22.94 -5.52
N PRO A 131 8.81 -22.87 -6.01
CA PRO A 131 8.00 -21.67 -5.91
C PRO A 131 7.84 -21.14 -4.47
N LYS A 132 7.81 -22.04 -3.48
CA LYS A 132 7.73 -21.64 -2.05
C LYS A 132 9.00 -20.94 -1.57
N GLN A 133 10.16 -21.36 -2.01
CA GLN A 133 11.43 -20.72 -1.67
C GLN A 133 11.53 -19.33 -2.31
N ARG A 134 11.11 -19.18 -3.57
CA ARG A 134 11.03 -17.87 -4.23
C ARG A 134 10.06 -16.91 -3.55
N LEU A 135 8.94 -17.41 -3.05
CA LEU A 135 8.03 -16.61 -2.22
C LEU A 135 8.67 -16.15 -0.90
N GLY A 136 9.58 -16.96 -0.31
CA GLY A 136 10.40 -16.54 0.83
C GLY A 136 11.25 -15.32 0.52
N ARG A 137 11.79 -15.21 -0.70
CA ARG A 137 12.54 -14.05 -1.19
C ARG A 137 11.64 -12.80 -1.30
N LEU A 138 10.46 -12.92 -1.90
CA LEU A 138 9.52 -11.81 -2.02
C LEU A 138 9.08 -11.23 -0.66
N ARG A 139 9.13 -12.03 0.40
CA ARG A 139 8.81 -11.60 1.76
C ARG A 139 9.92 -10.80 2.45
N ARG A 140 11.14 -10.76 1.87
CA ARG A 140 12.27 -9.96 2.39
C ARG A 140 12.22 -8.48 1.98
N GLN A 141 11.26 -8.12 1.14
CA GLN A 141 11.01 -6.73 0.77
C GLN A 141 10.35 -5.96 1.92
N ASP A 142 10.66 -4.69 2.02
CA ASP A 142 9.99 -3.77 2.93
C ASP A 142 8.56 -3.51 2.46
N GLY A 143 7.60 -4.11 3.17
CA GLY A 143 6.19 -3.98 2.85
C GLY A 143 5.69 -4.97 1.80
N TYR A 144 4.42 -4.82 1.45
CA TYR A 144 3.76 -5.62 0.43
C TYR A 144 3.70 -4.87 -0.88
N LEU A 145 4.40 -5.36 -1.87
CA LEU A 145 4.30 -4.91 -3.25
C LEU A 145 3.61 -6.00 -4.09
N PRO A 146 2.47 -5.70 -4.74
CA PRO A 146 1.75 -6.69 -5.55
C PRO A 146 2.49 -7.07 -6.83
N GLN A 147 3.23 -6.12 -7.44
CA GLN A 147 3.87 -6.28 -8.73
C GLN A 147 4.89 -7.44 -8.78
N PRO A 148 5.82 -7.63 -7.81
CA PRO A 148 6.75 -8.76 -7.85
C PRO A 148 6.07 -10.13 -7.82
N TYR A 149 4.92 -10.26 -7.15
CA TYR A 149 4.13 -11.51 -7.19
C TYR A 149 3.50 -11.72 -8.56
N GLU A 150 2.97 -10.66 -9.18
CA GLU A 150 2.39 -10.75 -10.53
C GLU A 150 3.44 -11.09 -11.56
N GLN A 151 4.61 -10.48 -11.46
CA GLN A 151 5.76 -10.74 -12.31
C GLN A 151 6.16 -12.22 -12.22
N LEU A 152 6.37 -12.74 -11.02
CA LEU A 152 6.74 -14.14 -10.83
C LEU A 152 5.65 -15.10 -11.34
N ALA A 153 4.36 -14.81 -11.09
CA ALA A 153 3.27 -15.63 -11.60
C ALA A 153 3.19 -15.60 -13.13
N SER A 154 3.48 -14.46 -13.77
CA SER A 154 3.46 -14.34 -15.23
C SER A 154 4.57 -15.15 -15.88
N VAL A 155 5.77 -15.16 -15.29
CA VAL A 155 6.89 -15.95 -15.77
C VAL A 155 6.59 -17.45 -15.66
N TYR A 156 6.04 -17.92 -14.56
CA TYR A 156 5.62 -19.33 -14.42
C TYR A 156 4.56 -19.72 -15.45
N ARG A 157 3.58 -18.84 -15.73
CA ARG A 157 2.58 -19.11 -16.77
C ARG A 157 3.21 -19.20 -18.17
N ARG A 158 4.11 -18.27 -18.51
CA ARG A 158 4.84 -18.32 -19.79
C ARG A 158 5.69 -19.61 -19.92
N ALA A 159 6.23 -20.11 -18.81
CA ALA A 159 6.95 -21.36 -18.77
C ALA A 159 6.04 -22.61 -18.72
N GLY A 160 4.72 -22.46 -18.84
CA GLY A 160 3.76 -23.57 -18.78
C GLY A 160 3.51 -24.15 -17.38
N ASN A 161 4.06 -23.54 -16.34
CA ASN A 161 3.92 -24.04 -14.97
C ASN A 161 2.75 -23.36 -14.23
N GLU A 162 1.54 -23.77 -14.61
CA GLU A 162 0.29 -23.24 -14.02
C GLU A 162 0.17 -23.50 -12.52
N GLN A 163 0.71 -24.62 -12.02
CA GLN A 163 0.64 -24.96 -10.60
C GLN A 163 1.49 -23.99 -9.77
N ALA A 164 2.69 -23.67 -10.24
CA ALA A 164 3.55 -22.67 -9.60
C ALA A 164 2.89 -21.28 -9.63
N ALA A 165 2.34 -20.89 -10.77
CA ALA A 165 1.63 -19.61 -10.91
C ALA A 165 0.45 -19.47 -9.93
N ARG A 166 -0.36 -20.52 -9.76
CA ARG A 166 -1.45 -20.57 -8.76
C ARG A 166 -0.93 -20.43 -7.34
N THR A 167 0.18 -21.11 -7.02
CA THR A 167 0.81 -21.02 -5.70
C THR A 167 1.23 -19.57 -5.38
N VAL A 168 1.81 -18.88 -6.35
CA VAL A 168 2.21 -17.47 -6.21
C VAL A 168 0.97 -16.56 -6.07
N ALA A 169 -0.09 -16.80 -6.84
CA ALA A 169 -1.33 -16.01 -6.75
C ALA A 169 -2.00 -16.13 -5.38
N ILE A 170 -2.04 -17.33 -4.81
CA ILE A 170 -2.56 -17.56 -3.45
C ILE A 170 -1.69 -16.83 -2.42
N ALA A 171 -0.36 -16.92 -2.53
CA ALA A 171 0.56 -16.24 -1.63
C ALA A 171 0.42 -14.71 -1.70
N LYS A 172 0.19 -14.14 -2.90
CA LYS A 172 -0.12 -12.72 -3.08
C LYS A 172 -1.36 -12.29 -2.27
N GLN A 173 -2.46 -13.07 -2.34
CA GLN A 173 -3.67 -12.78 -1.58
C GLN A 173 -3.44 -12.87 -0.07
N GLN A 174 -2.68 -13.86 0.38
CA GLN A 174 -2.32 -14.01 1.80
C GLN A 174 -1.47 -12.83 2.29
N ALA A 175 -0.45 -12.43 1.52
CA ALA A 175 0.40 -11.28 1.85
C ALA A 175 -0.40 -9.98 1.95
N ARG A 176 -1.34 -9.75 1.00
CA ARG A 176 -2.26 -8.61 1.04
C ARG A 176 -3.12 -8.60 2.31
N ARG A 177 -3.67 -9.76 2.71
CA ARG A 177 -4.47 -9.88 3.94
C ARG A 177 -3.65 -9.63 5.19
N THR A 178 -2.42 -10.15 5.24
CA THR A 178 -1.51 -9.97 6.38
C THR A 178 -1.10 -8.51 6.56
N GLN A 179 -0.85 -7.79 5.45
CA GLN A 179 -0.56 -6.36 5.52
C GLN A 179 -1.78 -5.55 5.94
N ALA A 180 -2.97 -5.85 5.41
CA ALA A 180 -4.21 -5.22 5.86
C ALA A 180 -4.39 -5.40 7.37
N ARG A 181 -4.08 -6.59 7.91
CA ARG A 181 -4.13 -6.87 9.35
C ARG A 181 -3.05 -6.12 10.14
N ARG A 182 -1.82 -5.98 9.63
CA ARG A 182 -0.75 -5.20 10.27
C ARG A 182 -1.06 -3.69 10.33
N TRP A 183 -1.76 -3.19 9.34
CA TRP A 183 -2.23 -1.80 9.31
C TRP A 183 -3.21 -1.50 10.45
N TRP A 184 -4.06 -2.46 10.80
CA TRP A 184 -5.01 -2.36 11.91
C TRP A 184 -4.33 -2.32 13.29
N VAL A 185 -3.18 -2.96 13.44
CA VAL A 185 -2.46 -3.03 14.72
C VAL A 185 -1.63 -1.77 15.00
N ARG A 186 -1.27 -0.99 13.97
CA ARG A 186 -0.43 0.22 14.10
C ARG A 186 -1.20 1.54 14.17
N ALA A 187 -2.50 1.56 14.00
CA ALA A 187 -3.29 2.80 14.08
C ALA A 187 -3.90 2.96 15.49
N PRO A 188 -3.42 3.91 16.32
CA PRO A 188 -4.02 4.20 17.62
C PRO A 188 -5.40 4.89 17.54
N SER A 189 -5.95 5.04 16.33
CA SER A 189 -7.26 5.66 16.07
C SER A 189 -8.32 4.67 15.61
N GLN A 190 -8.34 3.46 16.18
CA GLN A 190 -9.25 2.39 15.73
C GLN A 190 -10.74 2.74 15.84
N ALA A 191 -11.14 3.54 16.81
CA ALA A 191 -12.52 4.01 16.94
C ALA A 191 -12.92 4.93 15.77
N TRP A 192 -12.04 5.82 15.32
CA TRP A 192 -12.27 6.74 14.20
C TRP A 192 -12.34 5.99 12.85
N SER A 193 -11.46 5.03 12.64
CA SER A 193 -11.47 4.21 11.43
C SER A 193 -12.69 3.30 11.35
N PHE A 194 -13.22 2.83 12.48
CA PHE A 194 -14.44 2.04 12.54
C PHE A 194 -15.67 2.87 12.17
N VAL A 195 -15.77 4.10 12.70
CA VAL A 195 -16.83 5.04 12.35
C VAL A 195 -16.78 5.42 10.87
N LEU A 196 -15.58 5.75 10.33
CA LEU A 196 -15.40 6.07 8.93
C LEU A 196 -15.72 4.88 7.99
N ARG A 197 -15.43 3.66 8.42
CA ARG A 197 -15.67 2.45 7.63
C ARG A 197 -17.15 2.05 7.60
N TRP A 198 -17.87 2.32 8.68
CA TRP A 198 -19.31 2.05 8.79
C TRP A 198 -20.16 3.16 8.16
N THR A 199 -19.72 4.42 8.22
CA THR A 199 -20.46 5.59 7.69
C THR A 199 -20.04 5.96 6.26
N ILE A 200 -18.77 5.78 5.88
CA ILE A 200 -18.23 6.14 4.56
C ILE A 200 -18.06 4.92 3.66
N GLY A 201 -18.66 3.76 4.00
CA GLY A 201 -18.59 2.55 3.17
C GLY A 201 -18.51 2.84 1.68
N TYR A 202 -17.31 3.26 1.22
CA TYR A 202 -16.98 3.62 -0.16
C TYR A 202 -17.99 4.58 -0.78
N GLY A 203 -17.70 5.85 -0.91
CA GLY A 203 -18.47 6.96 -1.54
C GLY A 203 -19.20 6.66 -2.86
N TYR A 204 -19.66 5.44 -3.05
CA TYR A 204 -20.33 4.92 -4.24
C TYR A 204 -21.85 4.74 -4.10
N ARG A 205 -22.41 4.88 -2.89
CA ARG A 205 -23.86 4.73 -2.71
C ARG A 205 -24.42 5.69 -1.65
N PRO A 206 -24.74 6.95 -2.01
CA PRO A 206 -25.39 7.90 -1.09
C PRO A 206 -26.74 7.37 -0.57
N ALA A 207 -27.37 6.44 -1.27
CA ALA A 207 -28.61 5.80 -0.84
C ALA A 207 -28.48 5.00 0.48
N LEU A 208 -27.27 4.57 0.88
CA LEU A 208 -27.07 3.88 2.16
C LEU A 208 -27.12 4.80 3.38
N ALA A 209 -27.04 6.13 3.21
CA ALA A 209 -27.24 7.08 4.30
C ALA A 209 -28.71 7.16 4.77
N LEU A 210 -29.67 6.87 3.89
CA LEU A 210 -31.10 6.94 4.20
C LEU A 210 -31.56 5.96 5.32
N PRO A 211 -31.20 4.67 5.32
CA PRO A 211 -31.58 3.76 6.40
C PRO A 211 -30.95 4.15 7.75
N TYR A 212 -29.73 4.71 7.77
CA TYR A 212 -29.12 5.22 9.01
C TYR A 212 -29.84 6.45 9.53
N LEU A 213 -30.21 7.38 8.64
CA LEU A 213 -30.97 8.57 8.99
C LEU A 213 -32.36 8.20 9.52
N ALA A 214 -33.02 7.21 8.89
CA ALA A 214 -34.29 6.67 9.37
C ALA A 214 -34.15 6.00 10.74
N GLY A 215 -33.11 5.22 10.97
CA GLY A 215 -32.83 4.60 12.26
C GLY A 215 -32.60 5.61 13.37
N LEU A 216 -31.73 6.63 13.12
CA LEU A 216 -31.50 7.72 14.08
C LEU A 216 -32.76 8.55 14.35
N PHE A 217 -33.58 8.75 13.33
CA PHE A 217 -34.87 9.43 13.48
C PHE A 217 -35.82 8.66 14.40
N VAL A 218 -35.97 7.35 14.20
CA VAL A 218 -36.83 6.51 15.04
C VAL A 218 -36.32 6.48 16.49
N ILE A 219 -35.01 6.32 16.69
CA ILE A 219 -34.40 6.34 18.02
C ILE A 219 -34.65 7.67 18.72
N GLY A 220 -34.37 8.80 18.04
CA GLY A 220 -34.57 10.13 18.58
C GLY A 220 -36.03 10.41 18.90
N TRP A 221 -36.96 10.02 18.02
CA TRP A 221 -38.38 10.14 18.25
C TRP A 221 -38.80 9.43 19.54
N VAL A 222 -38.45 8.17 19.72
CA VAL A 222 -38.78 7.38 20.92
C VAL A 222 -38.12 7.99 22.16
N VAL A 223 -36.87 8.39 22.10
CA VAL A 223 -36.15 8.98 23.24
C VAL A 223 -36.81 10.29 23.71
N PHE A 224 -37.15 11.18 22.79
CA PHE A 224 -37.73 12.46 23.16
C PHE A 224 -39.22 12.36 23.51
N ASP A 225 -39.92 11.38 22.97
CA ASP A 225 -41.28 11.05 23.39
C ASP A 225 -41.33 10.61 24.86
N LEU A 226 -40.40 9.75 25.24
CA LEU A 226 -40.23 9.25 26.63
C LEU A 226 -39.66 10.34 27.57
N ALA A 227 -38.86 11.25 27.05
CA ALA A 227 -38.24 12.33 27.85
C ALA A 227 -39.20 13.49 28.16
N TYR A 228 -40.29 13.65 27.40
CA TYR A 228 -41.25 14.70 27.62
C TYR A 228 -42.34 14.27 28.62
N PRO A 229 -42.78 15.12 29.58
CA PRO A 229 -42.35 16.50 29.85
C PRO A 229 -41.20 16.64 30.88
N THR A 230 -40.64 15.55 31.37
CA THR A 230 -39.75 15.58 32.56
C THR A 230 -38.40 16.23 32.24
N GLU A 231 -37.78 15.85 31.11
CA GLU A 231 -36.41 16.27 30.71
C GLU A 231 -36.40 17.32 29.60
N LEU A 232 -37.56 17.67 29.06
CA LEU A 232 -37.71 18.73 28.05
C LEU A 232 -38.60 19.84 28.61
N ARG A 233 -38.03 21.02 28.78
CA ARG A 233 -38.76 22.19 29.28
C ARG A 233 -38.93 23.24 28.19
N PRO A 234 -40.07 23.94 28.14
CA PRO A 234 -40.24 25.06 27.23
C PRO A 234 -39.21 26.16 27.51
N ALA A 235 -38.59 26.71 26.48
CA ALA A 235 -37.59 27.78 26.60
C ALA A 235 -38.24 29.13 27.07
N LYS A 236 -39.51 29.33 26.75
CA LYS A 236 -40.31 30.52 27.18
C LYS A 236 -41.67 30.09 27.65
N SER A 237 -42.14 30.65 28.77
CA SER A 237 -43.48 30.44 29.29
C SER A 237 -44.39 31.56 28.71
N GLY A 238 -45.37 31.21 27.89
CA GLY A 238 -46.31 32.18 27.31
C GLY A 238 -47.43 31.50 26.51
N PRO A 239 -48.51 32.22 26.17
CA PRO A 239 -49.67 31.66 25.47
C PRO A 239 -49.44 31.23 24.02
N GLU A 240 -48.29 31.54 23.43
CA GLU A 240 -47.91 31.19 22.05
C GLU A 240 -46.94 29.99 21.97
N GLN A 241 -46.95 29.09 22.97
CA GLN A 241 -46.05 27.93 22.91
C GLN A 241 -46.49 26.93 21.84
N PRO A 242 -45.61 26.57 20.90
CA PRO A 242 -45.91 25.49 19.99
C PRO A 242 -45.97 24.17 20.79
N GLY A 243 -46.99 23.35 20.52
CA GLY A 243 -47.06 22.00 21.12
C GLY A 243 -45.81 21.20 20.83
N PHE A 244 -45.32 20.49 21.86
CA PHE A 244 -44.16 19.63 21.66
C PHE A 244 -44.50 18.48 20.71
N ASN A 245 -43.65 18.28 19.70
CA ASN A 245 -43.75 17.16 18.78
C ASN A 245 -42.42 16.47 18.68
N PRO A 246 -42.23 15.26 19.26
CA PRO A 246 -40.97 14.58 19.32
C PRO A 246 -40.39 14.24 17.94
N ALA A 247 -41.24 13.97 16.94
CA ALA A 247 -40.79 13.72 15.57
C ALA A 247 -40.21 14.99 14.92
N ARG A 248 -40.88 16.16 15.07
CA ARG A 248 -40.37 17.44 14.56
C ARG A 248 -39.10 17.88 15.29
N TYR A 249 -39.04 17.67 16.60
CA TYR A 249 -37.84 17.97 17.39
C TYR A 249 -36.63 17.14 16.96
N THR A 250 -36.83 15.84 16.77
CA THR A 250 -35.78 14.93 16.28
C THR A 250 -35.32 15.32 14.87
N LEU A 251 -36.26 15.66 13.99
CA LEU A 251 -35.92 16.07 12.62
C LEU A 251 -35.11 17.36 12.59
N ASP A 252 -35.46 18.33 13.47
CA ASP A 252 -34.79 19.62 13.62
C ASP A 252 -33.34 19.46 14.14
N LEU A 253 -33.06 18.41 14.92
CA LEU A 253 -31.72 18.06 15.38
C LEU A 253 -30.88 17.34 14.30
N LEU A 254 -31.52 16.50 13.51
CA LEU A 254 -30.82 15.69 12.49
C LEU A 254 -30.56 16.47 11.20
N MET A 255 -31.39 17.46 10.88
CA MET A 255 -31.28 18.27 9.66
C MET A 255 -30.77 19.67 9.98
N PRO A 256 -29.44 19.91 9.98
CA PRO A 256 -28.89 21.21 10.40
C PRO A 256 -29.28 22.39 9.49
N VAL A 257 -29.82 22.11 8.32
CA VAL A 257 -30.25 23.14 7.33
C VAL A 257 -31.74 23.46 7.45
N ALA A 258 -32.55 22.58 8.03
CA ALA A 258 -33.98 22.78 8.22
C ALA A 258 -34.25 23.34 9.62
N ASN A 259 -34.87 24.52 9.71
CA ASN A 259 -35.29 25.07 11.00
C ASN A 259 -36.80 24.92 11.15
N LEU A 260 -37.19 23.90 11.94
CA LEU A 260 -38.60 23.62 12.26
C LEU A 260 -39.07 24.33 13.55
N HIS A 261 -38.23 25.21 14.12
CA HIS A 261 -38.47 26.01 15.32
C HIS A 261 -38.76 25.22 16.61
N GLN A 262 -38.61 23.89 16.61
CA GLN A 262 -38.82 23.08 17.80
C GLN A 262 -37.57 23.04 18.70
N ARG A 263 -36.38 23.10 18.09
CA ARG A 263 -35.14 23.16 18.83
C ARG A 263 -34.98 24.41 19.69
N ASP A 264 -35.46 25.54 19.20
CA ASP A 264 -35.40 26.83 19.90
C ASP A 264 -36.51 26.97 20.96
N ALA A 265 -37.60 26.20 20.79
CA ALA A 265 -38.76 26.24 21.67
C ALA A 265 -38.61 25.36 22.93
N PHE A 266 -37.73 24.33 22.90
CA PHE A 266 -37.56 23.39 24.00
C PHE A 266 -36.11 23.18 24.37
N VAL A 267 -35.79 23.26 25.67
CA VAL A 267 -34.45 23.10 26.23
C VAL A 267 -34.37 21.70 26.86
N PRO A 268 -33.50 20.82 26.36
CA PRO A 268 -33.31 19.49 26.92
C PRO A 268 -32.42 19.56 28.15
N HIS A 269 -32.75 18.76 29.18
CA HIS A 269 -32.01 18.62 30.43
C HIS A 269 -31.63 17.13 30.66
N GLY A 270 -30.76 16.89 31.61
CA GLY A 270 -30.39 15.53 32.00
C GLY A 270 -29.89 14.68 30.82
N TYR A 271 -30.39 13.45 30.69
CA TYR A 271 -29.99 12.54 29.62
C TYR A 271 -30.47 12.98 28.23
N ALA A 272 -31.60 13.74 28.16
CA ALA A 272 -32.12 14.26 26.88
C ALA A 272 -31.16 15.23 26.24
N ALA A 273 -30.38 15.99 27.03
CA ALA A 273 -29.36 16.92 26.51
C ALA A 273 -28.23 16.19 25.81
N TRP A 274 -27.75 15.05 26.34
CA TRP A 274 -26.73 14.23 25.73
C TRP A 274 -27.21 13.59 24.41
N TRP A 275 -28.47 13.14 24.39
CA TRP A 275 -29.08 12.61 23.16
C TRP A 275 -29.24 13.70 22.09
N ALA A 276 -29.68 14.90 22.49
CA ALA A 276 -29.80 16.04 21.57
C ALA A 276 -28.45 16.40 20.96
N PHE A 277 -27.38 16.47 21.77
CA PHE A 277 -26.03 16.73 21.31
C PHE A 277 -25.54 15.64 20.35
N GLY A 278 -25.72 14.37 20.73
CA GLY A 278 -25.32 13.21 19.90
C GLY A 278 -26.01 13.17 18.54
N LEU A 279 -27.34 13.40 18.52
CA LEU A 279 -28.11 13.44 17.27
C LEU A 279 -27.74 14.64 16.38
N THR A 280 -27.47 15.79 16.97
CA THR A 280 -27.00 16.97 16.21
C THR A 280 -25.65 16.68 15.57
N LEU A 281 -24.70 16.11 16.31
CA LEU A 281 -23.39 15.71 15.78
C LEU A 281 -23.50 14.69 14.65
N ALA A 282 -24.36 13.68 14.84
CA ALA A 282 -24.64 12.66 13.83
C ALA A 282 -25.26 13.26 12.55
N GLY A 283 -26.18 14.21 12.71
CA GLY A 283 -26.78 14.94 11.60
C GLY A 283 -25.74 15.72 10.77
N TRP A 284 -24.83 16.44 11.42
CA TRP A 284 -23.73 17.15 10.75
C TRP A 284 -22.80 16.20 10.01
N LEU A 285 -22.43 15.07 10.62
CA LEU A 285 -21.58 14.05 9.98
C LEU A 285 -22.25 13.45 8.76
N LEU A 286 -23.53 13.10 8.84
CA LEU A 286 -24.28 12.56 7.71
C LEU A 286 -24.44 13.59 6.58
N ALA A 287 -24.72 14.85 6.90
CA ALA A 287 -24.79 15.93 5.92
C ALA A 287 -23.45 16.11 5.18
N ALA A 288 -22.33 16.10 5.91
CA ALA A 288 -20.99 16.19 5.31
C ALA A 288 -20.70 15.01 4.37
N VAL A 289 -21.11 13.79 4.74
CA VAL A 289 -20.96 12.58 3.90
C VAL A 289 -21.79 12.69 2.62
N VAL A 290 -23.04 13.15 2.71
CA VAL A 290 -23.92 13.34 1.54
C VAL A 290 -23.34 14.37 0.59
N VAL A 291 -22.89 15.52 1.10
CA VAL A 291 -22.26 16.58 0.29
C VAL A 291 -20.98 16.06 -0.39
N ALA A 292 -20.12 15.37 0.35
CA ALA A 292 -18.90 14.78 -0.20
C ALA A 292 -19.20 13.72 -1.29
N GLY A 293 -20.25 12.92 -1.11
CA GLY A 293 -20.70 11.94 -2.10
C GLY A 293 -21.23 12.57 -3.38
N LEU A 294 -21.99 13.66 -3.26
CA LEU A 294 -22.52 14.39 -4.41
C LEU A 294 -21.42 15.13 -5.19
N THR A 295 -20.45 15.74 -4.51
CA THR A 295 -19.32 16.43 -5.17
C THR A 295 -18.35 15.46 -5.86
N GLY A 296 -18.21 14.21 -5.37
CA GLY A 296 -17.42 13.17 -6.00
C GLY A 296 -18.01 12.65 -7.31
N VAL A 297 -19.31 12.71 -7.50
CA VAL A 297 -20.00 12.30 -8.74
C VAL A 297 -19.78 13.32 -9.87
N PHE A 298 -19.64 14.61 -9.56
CA PHE A 298 -19.43 15.67 -10.57
C PHE A 298 -17.99 15.78 -11.10
N LYS A 299 -17.02 15.02 -10.56
CA LYS A 299 -15.62 15.02 -11.01
C LYS A 299 -15.25 13.87 -11.97
N ARG A 300 -16.23 13.20 -12.55
CA ARG A 300 -16.01 12.05 -13.43
C ARG A 300 -16.73 12.23 -14.76
N ASP A 301 -16.45 13.36 -15.41
CA ASP A 301 -16.63 13.58 -16.85
C ASP A 301 -15.34 14.19 -17.42
#